data_505b0621527a5764b4e19861d04fb8d9
#
_entry.id   505b0621527a5764b4e19861d04fb8d9
#
_cell.length_a   1.000
_cell.length_b   1.000
_cell.length_c   1.000
_cell.angle_alpha   90.00
_cell.angle_beta   90.00
_cell.angle_gamma   90.00
#
_symmetry.space_group_name_H-M   'P 1'
#
loop_
_entity.id
_entity.type
_entity.pdbx_description
1 polymer ?
#
loop_
_entity_poly.entity_id
_entity_poly.type
_entity_poly.pdbx_seq_one_letter_code
_entity_poly.pdbx_strand_id
1 'polypeptide(L)'
;MLPSASYYNLATDIYEYGWGQSFHFCRFSPGESFYQAIARHEHYLAAQIGIKKGMKVLDVGCGVGGPAREIAKFTDAHITGLNNNDYQIDRATHYAVKEGLSGQLKFVKGDFMVRRMPARNQGSRQGKLAR
;
A
#
# COMPACT_ATOMS: atom_id res chain seq x y z
N MET A 1 -4.05 15.99 -25.74
CA MET A 1 -4.48 15.56 -24.39
C MET A 1 -3.92 14.16 -24.15
N LEU A 2 -3.00 14.00 -23.22
CA LEU A 2 -2.48 12.68 -22.88
C LEU A 2 -3.60 11.85 -22.21
N PRO A 3 -3.70 10.54 -22.50
CA PRO A 3 -4.60 9.66 -21.76
C PRO A 3 -4.35 9.76 -20.25
N SER A 4 -5.39 9.66 -19.43
CA SER A 4 -5.28 9.80 -17.96
C SER A 4 -4.20 8.91 -17.34
N ALA A 5 -4.06 7.68 -17.83
CA ALA A 5 -3.01 6.75 -17.38
C ALA A 5 -1.59 7.29 -17.63
N SER A 6 -1.34 7.89 -18.79
CA SER A 6 -0.02 8.49 -19.11
C SER A 6 0.29 9.71 -18.26
N TYR A 7 -0.73 10.50 -17.90
CA TYR A 7 -0.56 11.63 -16.99
C TYR A 7 -0.11 11.17 -15.59
N TYR A 8 -0.79 10.17 -15.01
CA TYR A 8 -0.44 9.65 -13.70
C TYR A 8 0.92 8.96 -13.67
N ASN A 9 1.32 8.29 -14.75
CA ASN A 9 2.63 7.68 -14.85
C ASN A 9 3.74 8.74 -14.85
N LEU A 10 3.58 9.78 -15.66
CA LEU A 10 4.52 10.91 -15.68
C LEU A 10 4.54 11.65 -14.34
N ALA A 11 3.38 11.90 -13.75
CA ALA A 11 3.28 12.53 -12.43
C ALA A 11 3.98 11.69 -11.35
N THR A 12 3.83 10.37 -11.38
CA THR A 12 4.52 9.47 -10.46
C THR A 12 6.03 9.62 -10.53
N ASP A 13 6.60 9.64 -11.73
CA ASP A 13 8.05 9.81 -11.91
C ASP A 13 8.55 11.18 -11.41
N ILE A 14 7.79 12.23 -11.66
CA ILE A 14 8.11 13.59 -11.18
C ILE A 14 8.05 13.65 -9.66
N TYR A 15 7.03 13.08 -9.03
CA TYR A 15 6.90 13.06 -7.59
C TYR A 15 7.99 12.22 -6.91
N GLU A 16 8.35 11.07 -7.46
CA GLU A 16 9.48 10.29 -6.93
C GLU A 16 10.79 11.05 -7.01
N TYR A 17 11.04 11.75 -8.11
CA TYR A 17 12.23 12.56 -8.29
C TYR A 17 12.30 13.74 -7.30
N GLY A 18 11.18 14.44 -7.10
CA GLY A 18 11.12 15.64 -6.26
C GLY A 18 10.95 15.36 -4.75
N TRP A 19 10.20 14.35 -4.39
CA TRP A 19 9.79 14.08 -3.01
C TRP A 19 10.11 12.67 -2.51
N GLY A 20 10.68 11.82 -3.37
CA GLY A 20 11.00 10.43 -3.02
C GLY A 20 9.79 9.50 -3.09
N GLN A 21 9.92 8.32 -2.48
CA GLN A 21 8.97 7.22 -2.61
C GLN A 21 7.84 7.24 -1.56
N SER A 22 7.92 8.14 -0.59
CA SER A 22 6.89 8.36 0.42
C SER A 22 6.34 9.76 0.25
N PHE A 23 5.10 9.86 -0.23
CA PHE A 23 4.45 11.14 -0.48
C PHE A 23 3.39 11.43 0.58
N HIS A 24 3.82 12.01 1.69
CA HIS A 24 2.95 12.48 2.77
C HIS A 24 3.61 13.63 3.53
N PHE A 25 2.81 14.39 4.23
CA PHE A 25 3.31 15.43 5.13
C PHE A 25 3.88 14.84 6.40
N CYS A 26 4.88 15.52 6.97
CA CYS A 26 5.39 15.20 8.30
C CYS A 26 5.90 16.47 8.99
N ARG A 27 6.06 16.40 10.30
CA ARG A 27 6.74 17.45 11.07
C ARG A 27 8.24 17.17 11.09
N PHE A 28 9.03 18.24 10.98
CA PHE A 28 10.47 18.18 11.09
C PHE A 28 10.91 18.55 12.51
N SER A 29 11.88 17.80 13.03
CA SER A 29 12.61 18.18 14.24
C SER A 29 13.87 18.97 13.87
N PRO A 30 14.37 19.86 14.74
CA PRO A 30 15.59 20.60 14.46
C PRO A 30 16.77 19.67 14.13
N GLY A 31 17.45 19.92 13.02
CA GLY A 31 18.59 19.12 12.57
C GLY A 31 18.23 17.78 11.88
N GLU A 32 16.96 17.47 11.74
CA GLU A 32 16.49 16.26 11.08
C GLU A 32 16.48 16.41 9.55
N SER A 33 16.97 15.41 8.82
CA SER A 33 16.87 15.38 7.35
C SER A 33 15.45 15.05 6.90
N PHE A 34 15.13 15.38 5.63
CA PHE A 34 13.84 15.05 5.04
C PHE A 34 13.49 13.57 5.17
N TYR A 35 14.41 12.67 4.82
CA TYR A 35 14.19 11.23 4.87
C TYR A 35 14.01 10.70 6.29
N GLN A 36 14.75 11.24 7.25
CA GLN A 36 14.59 10.88 8.67
C GLN A 36 13.22 11.32 9.20
N ALA A 37 12.76 12.51 8.83
CA ALA A 37 11.45 13.03 9.25
C ALA A 37 10.30 12.16 8.68
N ILE A 38 10.39 11.78 7.41
CA ILE A 38 9.42 10.91 6.74
C ILE A 38 9.37 9.53 7.43
N ALA A 39 10.52 8.88 7.61
CA ALA A 39 10.60 7.57 8.26
C ALA A 39 10.09 7.62 9.70
N ARG A 40 10.47 8.64 10.46
CA ARG A 40 9.99 8.83 11.84
C ARG A 40 8.47 8.96 11.90
N HIS A 41 7.85 9.68 10.97
CA HIS A 41 6.40 9.81 10.90
C HIS A 41 5.72 8.47 10.62
N GLU A 42 6.27 7.69 9.70
CA GLU A 42 5.77 6.35 9.36
C GLU A 42 5.90 5.38 10.54
N HIS A 43 7.02 5.41 11.26
CA HIS A 43 7.22 4.62 12.49
C HIS A 43 6.25 5.03 13.60
N TYR A 44 6.05 6.34 13.77
CA TYR A 44 5.10 6.87 14.74
C TYR A 44 3.67 6.39 14.45
N LEU A 45 3.26 6.46 13.17
CA LEU A 45 1.94 5.98 12.75
C LEU A 45 1.78 4.48 13.02
N ALA A 46 2.78 3.67 12.65
CA ALA A 46 2.77 2.23 12.91
C ALA A 46 2.66 1.91 14.40
N ALA A 47 3.39 2.64 15.24
CA ALA A 47 3.34 2.48 16.69
C ALA A 47 1.98 2.88 17.27
N GLN A 48 1.38 3.98 16.80
CA GLN A 48 0.05 4.44 17.25
C GLN A 48 -1.06 3.46 16.89
N ILE A 49 -1.00 2.84 15.72
CA ILE A 49 -1.95 1.80 15.31
C ILE A 49 -1.68 0.48 16.03
N GLY A 50 -0.50 0.30 16.61
CA GLY A 50 -0.11 -0.91 17.31
C GLY A 50 0.30 -2.06 16.41
N ILE A 51 0.89 -1.75 15.24
CA ILE A 51 1.38 -2.77 14.31
C ILE A 51 2.56 -3.51 14.94
N LYS A 52 2.47 -4.84 14.96
CA LYS A 52 3.49 -5.74 15.54
C LYS A 52 3.90 -6.81 14.54
N LYS A 53 5.04 -7.42 14.81
CA LYS A 53 5.58 -8.55 14.05
C LYS A 53 4.51 -9.63 13.77
N GLY A 54 4.44 -10.05 12.50
CA GLY A 54 3.54 -11.10 12.05
C GLY A 54 2.09 -10.67 11.80
N MET A 55 1.72 -9.43 12.16
CA MET A 55 0.39 -8.91 11.83
C MET A 55 0.21 -8.75 10.33
N LYS A 56 -1.03 -8.90 9.86
CA LYS A 56 -1.44 -8.60 8.50
C LYS A 56 -2.04 -7.20 8.46
N VAL A 57 -1.46 -6.33 7.62
CA VAL A 57 -1.84 -4.93 7.49
C VAL A 57 -2.27 -4.65 6.06
N LEU A 58 -3.31 -3.85 5.89
CA LEU A 58 -3.75 -3.34 4.60
C LEU A 58 -3.40 -1.85 4.50
N ASP A 59 -2.64 -1.49 3.48
CA ASP A 59 -2.31 -0.11 3.13
C ASP A 59 -3.13 0.29 1.89
N VAL A 60 -4.16 1.09 2.10
CA VAL A 60 -5.08 1.53 1.04
C VAL A 60 -4.57 2.83 0.42
N GLY A 61 -4.37 2.83 -0.89
CA GLY A 61 -3.76 3.95 -1.58
C GLY A 61 -2.24 3.98 -1.41
N CYS A 62 -1.59 2.82 -1.49
CA CYS A 62 -0.18 2.64 -1.16
C CYS A 62 0.81 3.38 -2.10
N GLY A 63 0.38 3.90 -3.23
CA GLY A 63 1.24 4.54 -4.22
C GLY A 63 2.36 3.60 -4.67
N VAL A 64 3.60 4.08 -4.66
CA VAL A 64 4.80 3.28 -4.98
C VAL A 64 5.36 2.50 -3.77
N GLY A 65 4.60 2.46 -2.68
CA GLY A 65 4.86 1.58 -1.54
C GLY A 65 5.97 2.03 -0.59
N GLY A 66 6.38 3.29 -0.62
CA GLY A 66 7.40 3.83 0.30
C GLY A 66 7.06 3.61 1.78
N PRO A 67 5.92 4.11 2.25
CA PRO A 67 5.47 3.89 3.63
C PRO A 67 5.32 2.41 3.99
N ALA A 68 4.75 1.60 3.10
CA ALA A 68 4.57 0.16 3.32
C ALA A 68 5.92 -0.55 3.54
N ARG A 69 6.94 -0.23 2.74
CA ARG A 69 8.28 -0.80 2.90
C ARG A 69 8.92 -0.39 4.22
N GLU A 70 8.83 0.88 4.58
CA GLU A 70 9.41 1.39 5.82
C GLU A 70 8.73 0.79 7.06
N ILE A 71 7.40 0.68 7.05
CA ILE A 71 6.64 0.07 8.14
C ILE A 71 6.94 -1.43 8.24
N ALA A 72 7.06 -2.14 7.13
CA ALA A 72 7.43 -3.56 7.12
C ALA A 72 8.81 -3.79 7.75
N LYS A 73 9.80 -2.97 7.41
CA LYS A 73 11.14 -3.02 8.03
C LYS A 73 11.11 -2.75 9.52
N PHE A 74 10.34 -1.77 9.94
CA PHE A 74 10.26 -1.34 11.33
C PHE A 74 9.52 -2.34 12.23
N THR A 75 8.48 -2.99 11.71
CA THR A 75 7.55 -3.82 12.52
C THR A 75 7.67 -5.32 12.30
N ASP A 76 8.29 -5.78 11.22
CA ASP A 76 8.23 -7.16 10.72
C ASP A 76 6.79 -7.65 10.45
N ALA A 77 5.87 -6.75 10.15
CA ALA A 77 4.50 -7.10 9.76
C ALA A 77 4.43 -7.51 8.28
N HIS A 78 3.37 -8.21 7.92
CA HIS A 78 3.01 -8.51 6.54
C HIS A 78 2.05 -7.44 6.01
N ILE A 79 2.44 -6.70 4.98
CA ILE A 79 1.64 -5.60 4.45
C ILE A 79 1.17 -5.91 3.03
N THR A 80 -0.11 -5.73 2.80
CA THR A 80 -0.71 -5.74 1.46
C THR A 80 -1.04 -4.31 1.08
N GLY A 81 -0.37 -3.77 0.08
CA GLY A 81 -0.67 -2.47 -0.50
C GLY A 81 -1.74 -2.59 -1.59
N LEU A 82 -2.76 -1.75 -1.53
CA LEU A 82 -3.82 -1.66 -2.52
C LEU A 82 -3.76 -0.30 -3.21
N ASN A 83 -3.72 -0.30 -4.54
CA ASN A 83 -3.73 0.92 -5.34
C ASN A 83 -4.42 0.68 -6.68
N ASN A 84 -4.95 1.71 -7.29
CA ASN A 84 -5.71 1.63 -8.54
C ASN A 84 -4.88 1.89 -9.81
N ASN A 85 -3.59 2.18 -9.68
CA ASN A 85 -2.69 2.48 -10.79
C ASN A 85 -1.68 1.34 -11.00
N ASP A 86 -1.70 0.70 -12.17
CA ASP A 86 -0.81 -0.42 -12.49
C ASP A 86 0.66 -0.04 -12.44
N TYR A 87 1.02 1.13 -12.96
CA TYR A 87 2.40 1.60 -12.98
C TYR A 87 2.98 1.75 -11.57
N GLN A 88 2.20 2.30 -10.65
CA GLN A 88 2.61 2.44 -9.25
C GLN A 88 2.72 1.08 -8.55
N ILE A 89 1.83 0.14 -8.85
CA ILE A 89 1.89 -1.24 -8.32
C ILE A 89 3.15 -1.95 -8.82
N ASP A 90 3.47 -1.85 -10.10
CA ASP A 90 4.69 -2.45 -10.68
C ASP A 90 5.95 -1.85 -10.05
N ARG A 91 5.98 -0.54 -9.85
CA ARG A 91 7.08 0.15 -9.17
C ARG A 91 7.22 -0.28 -7.72
N ALA A 92 6.12 -0.35 -6.98
CA ALA A 92 6.10 -0.80 -5.59
C ALA A 92 6.62 -2.24 -5.45
N THR A 93 6.20 -3.12 -6.34
CA THR A 93 6.66 -4.51 -6.39
C THR A 93 8.15 -4.60 -6.71
N HIS A 94 8.61 -3.83 -7.68
CA HIS A 94 10.03 -3.75 -8.04
C HIS A 94 10.90 -3.32 -6.85
N TYR A 95 10.50 -2.27 -6.14
CA TYR A 95 11.23 -1.80 -4.95
C TYR A 95 11.22 -2.82 -3.81
N ALA A 96 10.11 -3.50 -3.59
CA ALA A 96 10.03 -4.56 -2.58
C ALA A 96 10.99 -5.72 -2.88
N VAL A 97 11.09 -6.14 -4.14
CA VAL A 97 12.06 -7.15 -4.58
C VAL A 97 13.49 -6.66 -4.37
N LYS A 98 13.79 -5.44 -4.83
CA LYS A 98 15.13 -4.83 -4.73
C LYS A 98 15.61 -4.71 -3.28
N GLU A 99 14.69 -4.44 -2.35
CA GLU A 99 14.99 -4.30 -0.93
C GLU A 99 14.88 -5.62 -0.13
N GLY A 100 14.59 -6.74 -0.80
CA GLY A 100 14.50 -8.05 -0.16
C GLY A 100 13.26 -8.25 0.71
N LEU A 101 12.19 -7.51 0.44
CA LEU A 101 10.96 -7.49 1.26
C LEU A 101 9.79 -8.27 0.65
N SER A 102 10.02 -9.04 -0.43
CA SER A 102 8.96 -9.78 -1.14
C SER A 102 8.22 -10.80 -0.27
N GLY A 103 8.84 -11.28 0.80
CA GLY A 103 8.21 -12.20 1.76
C GLY A 103 7.21 -11.52 2.69
N GLN A 104 7.31 -10.20 2.87
CA GLN A 104 6.48 -9.42 3.79
C GLN A 104 5.52 -8.47 3.07
N LEU A 105 5.81 -8.12 1.81
CA LEU A 105 5.06 -7.13 1.05
C LEU A 105 4.42 -7.74 -0.18
N LYS A 106 3.15 -7.43 -0.36
CA LYS A 106 2.37 -7.74 -1.56
C LYS A 106 1.64 -6.49 -2.02
N PHE A 107 1.69 -6.20 -3.31
CA PHE A 107 0.96 -5.08 -3.90
C PHE A 107 -0.09 -5.60 -4.88
N VAL A 108 -1.29 -5.07 -4.77
CA VAL A 108 -2.47 -5.51 -5.51
C VAL A 108 -3.14 -4.31 -6.15
N LYS A 109 -3.43 -4.42 -7.45
CA LYS A 109 -4.31 -3.45 -8.11
C LYS A 109 -5.75 -3.68 -7.69
N GLY A 110 -6.40 -2.62 -7.27
CA GLY A 110 -7.82 -2.64 -6.95
C GLY A 110 -8.35 -1.23 -6.73
N ASP A 111 -9.62 -1.06 -7.02
CA ASP A 111 -10.35 0.17 -6.72
C ASP A 111 -11.13 -0.04 -5.42
N PHE A 112 -10.68 0.61 -4.35
CA PHE A 112 -11.32 0.52 -3.03
C PHE A 112 -12.68 1.24 -2.96
N MET A 113 -13.01 2.04 -3.99
CA MET A 113 -14.33 2.66 -4.12
C MET A 113 -15.39 1.69 -4.66
N VAL A 114 -14.98 0.57 -5.26
CA VAL A 114 -15.87 -0.46 -5.80
C VAL A 114 -15.95 -1.63 -4.82
N ARG A 115 -17.03 -1.72 -4.06
CA ARG A 115 -17.35 -2.91 -3.26
C ARG A 115 -17.69 -4.07 -4.19
N ARG A 116 -16.78 -4.99 -4.41
CA ARG A 116 -17.16 -6.34 -4.84
C ARG A 116 -17.75 -7.07 -3.65
N MET A 117 -19.08 -7.13 -3.58
CA MET A 117 -19.73 -8.08 -2.70
C MET A 117 -19.28 -9.49 -3.11
N PRO A 118 -18.84 -10.35 -2.18
CA PRO A 118 -18.65 -11.75 -2.50
C PRO A 118 -19.96 -12.29 -3.06
N ALA A 119 -19.89 -13.04 -4.16
CA ALA A 119 -21.06 -13.70 -4.73
C ALA A 119 -21.74 -14.46 -3.59
N ARG A 120 -23.02 -14.14 -3.30
CA ARG A 120 -23.83 -14.95 -2.39
C ARG A 120 -23.80 -16.36 -2.96
N ASN A 121 -23.24 -17.31 -2.22
CA ASN A 121 -23.50 -18.72 -2.46
C ASN A 121 -25.02 -18.88 -2.46
N GLN A 122 -25.60 -19.03 -3.63
CA GLN A 122 -26.95 -19.53 -3.77
C GLN A 122 -26.88 -21.02 -3.37
N GLY A 123 -26.80 -21.22 -2.06
CA GLY A 123 -27.00 -22.54 -1.48
C GLY A 123 -28.38 -23.03 -1.90
N SER A 124 -28.37 -24.06 -2.70
CA SER A 124 -29.50 -24.83 -3.15
C SER A 124 -30.45 -25.13 -1.97
N ARG A 125 -31.52 -24.36 -1.89
CA ARG A 125 -32.73 -24.83 -1.20
C ARG A 125 -33.48 -25.74 -2.18
N GLN A 126 -33.03 -26.98 -2.30
CA GLN A 126 -33.91 -28.03 -2.70
C GLN A 126 -34.70 -28.47 -1.46
N GLY A 127 -35.87 -27.88 -1.27
CA GLY A 127 -36.87 -28.39 -0.37
C GLY A 127 -37.36 -29.74 -0.88
N LYS A 128 -36.99 -30.81 -0.21
CA LYS A 128 -37.74 -32.05 -0.29
C LYS A 128 -39.03 -31.86 0.50
N LEU A 129 -40.14 -31.66 -0.20
CA LEU A 129 -41.46 -31.96 0.35
C LEU A 129 -41.52 -33.48 0.55
N ALA A 130 -41.50 -33.89 1.79
CA ALA A 130 -41.92 -35.23 2.17
C ALA A 130 -43.46 -35.22 2.32
N ARG A 131 -44.12 -36.19 1.67
CA ARG A 131 -45.54 -36.46 1.79
C ARG A 131 -45.85 -37.11 3.16
#